data_12bae38bc38365ba5e6548f879b801af
#
_entry.id   12bae38bc38365ba5e6548f879b801af
#
_cell.length_a   1.000
_cell.length_b   1.000
_cell.length_c   1.000
_cell.angle_alpha   90.00
_cell.angle_beta   90.00
_cell.angle_gamma   90.00
#
_symmetry.space_group_name_H-M   'P 1'
#
loop_
_entity.id
_entity.type
_entity.pdbx_description
1 polymer ?
#
loop_
_entity_poly.entity_id
_entity_poly.type
_entity_poly.pdbx_seq_one_letter_code
_entity_poly.pdbx_strand_id
1 'polypeptide(L)' 'MLEDFETIAQEVSGLGQRVSDLEARLEHVEKVNTGLEEAALTTARALQDISAHWDKVYEAIRRKEPPAE' A
#
# COMPACT_ATOMS: atom_id res chain seq x y z
N MET A 1 -19.79 -46.72 -5.63
CA MET A 1 -18.72 -46.30 -6.53
C MET A 1 -19.06 -45.03 -7.28
N LEU A 2 -20.16 -44.99 -7.97
CA LEU A 2 -20.56 -43.77 -8.64
C LEU A 2 -20.80 -42.61 -7.68
N GLU A 3 -21.36 -42.92 -6.50
CA GLU A 3 -21.63 -41.91 -5.49
C GLU A 3 -20.33 -41.28 -4.96
N ASP A 4 -19.31 -42.11 -4.73
CA ASP A 4 -18.02 -41.62 -4.27
C ASP A 4 -17.36 -40.73 -5.33
N PHE A 5 -17.49 -41.15 -6.58
CA PHE A 5 -16.94 -40.38 -7.70
C PHE A 5 -17.62 -39.03 -7.82
N GLU A 6 -18.93 -39.00 -7.68
CA GLU A 6 -19.68 -37.74 -7.74
C GLU A 6 -19.34 -36.84 -6.59
N THR A 7 -19.18 -37.39 -5.39
CA THR A 7 -18.79 -36.63 -4.22
C THR A 7 -17.43 -36.00 -4.41
N ILE A 8 -16.46 -36.77 -4.92
CA ILE A 8 -15.13 -36.26 -5.20
C ILE A 8 -15.18 -35.17 -6.24
N ALA A 9 -15.95 -35.36 -7.30
CA ALA A 9 -16.11 -34.37 -8.36
C ALA A 9 -16.70 -33.07 -7.83
N GLN A 10 -17.64 -33.15 -6.92
CA GLN A 10 -18.26 -31.97 -6.29
C GLN A 10 -17.26 -31.26 -5.41
N GLU A 11 -16.47 -32.01 -4.64
CA GLU A 11 -15.46 -31.43 -3.76
C GLU A 11 -14.36 -30.75 -4.57
N VAL A 12 -13.93 -31.35 -5.65
CA VAL A 12 -12.93 -30.76 -6.54
C VAL A 12 -13.46 -29.47 -7.16
N SER A 13 -14.72 -29.49 -7.61
CA SER A 13 -15.37 -28.31 -8.16
C SER A 13 -15.45 -27.19 -7.11
N GLY A 14 -15.81 -27.54 -5.87
CA GLY A 14 -15.85 -26.59 -4.76
C GLY A 14 -14.51 -25.99 -4.46
N LEU A 15 -13.46 -26.82 -4.50
CA LEU A 15 -12.09 -26.33 -4.30
C LEU A 15 -11.69 -25.39 -5.42
N GLY A 16 -12.04 -25.72 -6.65
CA GLY A 16 -11.75 -24.84 -7.78
C GLY A 16 -12.36 -23.47 -7.61
N GLN A 17 -13.60 -23.41 -7.12
CA GLN A 17 -14.27 -22.14 -6.87
C GLN A 17 -13.59 -21.37 -5.75
N ARG A 18 -13.18 -22.05 -4.69
CA ARG A 18 -12.48 -21.42 -3.58
C ARG A 18 -11.15 -20.85 -4.03
N VAL A 19 -10.43 -21.60 -4.85
CA VAL A 19 -9.15 -21.12 -5.39
C VAL A 19 -9.37 -19.87 -6.23
N SER A 20 -10.39 -19.89 -7.07
CA SER A 20 -10.72 -18.75 -7.91
C SER A 20 -11.06 -17.52 -7.06
N ASP A 21 -11.86 -17.70 -6.00
CA ASP A 21 -12.20 -16.63 -5.08
C ASP A 21 -10.95 -16.08 -4.38
N LEU A 22 -10.08 -16.98 -3.93
CA LEU A 22 -8.85 -16.57 -3.25
C LEU A 22 -7.93 -15.81 -4.20
N GLU A 23 -7.84 -16.25 -5.45
CA GLU A 23 -7.05 -15.53 -6.45
C GLU A 23 -7.58 -14.12 -6.66
N ALA A 24 -8.89 -13.96 -6.74
CA ALA A 24 -9.50 -12.64 -6.91
C ALA A 24 -9.23 -11.76 -5.69
N ARG A 25 -9.33 -12.33 -4.50
CA ARG A 25 -9.06 -11.60 -3.26
C ARG A 25 -7.60 -11.21 -3.14
N LEU A 26 -6.71 -12.11 -3.54
CA LEU A 26 -5.28 -11.83 -3.53
C LEU A 26 -4.94 -10.70 -4.49
N GLU A 27 -5.53 -10.74 -5.68
CA GLU A 27 -5.33 -9.68 -6.66
C GLU A 27 -5.77 -8.34 -6.11
N HIS A 28 -6.91 -8.32 -5.41
CA HIS A 28 -7.41 -7.11 -4.78
C HIS A 28 -6.44 -6.61 -3.69
N VAL A 29 -5.95 -7.53 -2.86
CA VAL A 29 -4.99 -7.19 -1.81
C VAL A 29 -3.70 -6.62 -2.42
N GLU A 30 -3.22 -7.22 -3.49
CA GLU A 30 -2.03 -6.74 -4.17
C GLU A 30 -2.22 -5.32 -4.70
N LYS A 31 -3.37 -5.02 -5.27
CA LYS A 31 -3.69 -3.67 -5.74
C LYS A 31 -3.73 -2.67 -4.60
N VAL A 32 -4.35 -3.06 -3.49
CA VAL A 32 -4.42 -2.20 -2.31
C VAL A 32 -3.02 -1.95 -1.76
N ASN A 33 -2.19 -2.99 -1.69
CA ASN A 33 -0.82 -2.84 -1.21
C ASN A 33 -0.01 -1.90 -2.09
N THR A 34 -0.13 -2.03 -3.40
CA THR A 34 0.56 -1.15 -4.33
C THR A 34 0.10 0.30 -4.12
N GLY A 35 -1.21 0.50 -3.97
CA GLY A 35 -1.75 1.82 -3.70
C GLY A 35 -1.24 2.41 -2.39
N LEU A 36 -1.16 1.58 -1.35
CA LEU A 36 -0.64 2.02 -0.06
C LEU A 36 0.85 2.36 -0.14
N GLU A 37 1.62 1.58 -0.88
CA GLU A 37 3.03 1.86 -1.07
C GLU A 37 3.22 3.19 -1.79
N GLU A 38 2.46 3.43 -2.84
CA GLU A 38 2.51 4.68 -3.58
C GLU A 38 2.10 5.87 -2.70
N ALA A 39 1.05 5.69 -1.91
CA ALA A 39 0.60 6.74 -1.00
C ALA A 39 1.66 7.04 0.05
N ALA A 40 2.29 6.01 0.59
CA ALA A 40 3.36 6.17 1.58
C ALA A 40 4.55 6.92 0.97
N LEU A 41 4.91 6.57 -0.25
CA LEU A 41 6.01 7.22 -0.95
C LEU A 41 5.71 8.69 -1.21
N THR A 42 4.48 8.98 -1.67
CA THR A 42 4.04 10.35 -1.92
C THR A 42 4.06 11.17 -0.63
N THR A 43 3.60 10.57 0.46
CA THR A 43 3.60 11.22 1.77
C THR A 43 5.04 11.51 2.23
N ALA A 44 5.93 10.54 2.07
CA ALA A 44 7.33 10.72 2.44
C ALA A 44 7.98 11.85 1.65
N ARG A 45 7.70 11.93 0.36
CA ARG A 45 8.21 13.02 -0.48
C ARG A 45 7.67 14.36 -0.05
N ALA A 46 6.38 14.41 0.26
CA ALA A 46 5.75 15.63 0.73
C ALA A 46 6.38 16.10 2.04
N LEU A 47 6.65 15.17 2.95
CA LEU A 47 7.32 15.50 4.20
C LEU A 47 8.72 16.03 3.98
N GLN A 48 9.46 15.45 3.04
CA GLN A 48 10.79 15.93 2.69
C GLN A 48 10.73 17.34 2.13
N ASP A 49 9.77 17.60 1.24
CA ASP A 49 9.59 18.92 0.65
C ASP A 49 9.23 19.96 1.71
N ILE A 50 8.35 19.60 2.62
CA ILE A 50 7.96 20.48 3.73
C ILE A 50 9.17 20.77 4.61
N SER A 51 9.93 19.75 4.94
CA SER A 51 11.13 19.89 5.76
C SER A 51 12.14 20.82 5.11
N ALA A 52 12.38 20.63 3.81
CA ALA A 52 13.29 21.48 3.06
C ALA A 52 12.81 22.91 3.02
N HIS A 53 11.51 23.12 2.86
CA HIS A 53 10.92 24.44 2.86
C HIS A 53 11.11 25.14 4.21
N TRP A 54 10.84 24.43 5.29
CA TRP A 54 11.02 24.98 6.63
C TRP A 54 12.48 25.31 6.94
N ASP A 55 13.40 24.47 6.46
CA ASP A 55 14.82 24.75 6.62
C ASP A 55 15.20 26.09 5.95
N LYS A 56 14.65 26.32 4.75
CA LYS A 56 14.90 27.57 4.03
C LYS A 56 14.30 28.78 4.75
N VAL A 57 13.10 28.59 5.26
CA VAL A 57 12.43 29.66 6.04
C VAL A 57 13.24 29.97 7.29
N TYR A 58 13.69 28.94 7.96
CA TYR A 58 14.48 29.08 9.18
C TYR A 58 15.79 29.83 8.90
N GLU A 59 16.45 29.47 7.82
CA GLU A 59 17.68 30.17 7.42
C GLU A 59 17.42 31.63 7.09
N ALA A 60 16.32 31.91 6.41
CA ALA A 60 15.96 33.27 6.04
C ALA A 60 15.70 34.11 7.29
N ILE A 61 15.05 33.53 8.28
CA ILE A 61 14.78 34.20 9.55
C ILE A 61 16.10 34.48 10.27
N ARG A 62 16.99 33.50 10.29
CA ARG A 62 18.31 33.66 10.92
C ARG A 62 19.11 34.79 10.30
N ARG A 63 19.08 34.90 8.98
CA ARG A 63 19.81 35.92 8.27
C ARG A 63 19.28 37.32 8.54
N LYS A 64 17.97 37.41 8.72
CA LYS A 64 17.31 38.70 8.96
C LYS A 64 17.46 39.17 10.38
N GLU A 65 17.61 38.26 11.31
CA GLU A 65 17.81 38.64 12.69
C GLU A 65 19.26 39.02 12.91
N PRO A 66 19.52 40.24 13.35
CA PRO A 66 20.89 40.60 13.68
C PRO A 66 21.36 39.73 14.83
N PRO A 67 22.63 39.32 14.83
CA PRO A 67 23.13 38.51 15.93
C PRO A 67 22.96 39.25 17.22
N ALA A 68 22.46 38.53 18.21
CA ALA A 68 22.31 39.11 19.53
C ALA A 68 23.70 39.46 20.04
N GLU A 69 23.93 40.66 20.34
CA GLU A 69 25.27 41.10 20.77
C GLU A 69 25.53 40.95 22.18
#